data_85ff3a64437f8af59ee56dc684b279e7
#
_entry.id   85ff3a64437f8af59ee56dc684b279e7
#
_cell.length_a   1.000
_cell.length_b   1.000
_cell.length_c   1.000
_cell.angle_alpha   90.00
_cell.angle_beta   90.00
_cell.angle_gamma   90.00
#
_symmetry.space_group_name_H-M   'P 1'
#
loop_
_entity.id
_entity.type
_entity.pdbx_description
1 polymer ?
#
loop_
_entity_poly.entity_id
_entity_poly.type
_entity_poly.pdbx_seq_one_letter_code
_entity_poly.pdbx_strand_id
1 'polypeptide(L)'
;MYKPVDAQFQARAMRTGTVAWLLQRLSGIFLTIYLMVHIIVIGNSVRGEDAFDDLLELFENPLMLVLDAGLVGIVAFHALNGIRLILFDLAIGLRYQKVLFWIAFIVALAVFIGSTVAVRNIIAD
;
A
#
# COMPACT_ATOMS: atom_id res chain seq x y z
N MET A 1 -40.70 3.18 -10.71
CA MET A 1 -40.23 4.44 -11.31
C MET A 1 -38.77 4.66 -10.96
N TYR A 2 -37.91 4.61 -11.92
CA TYR A 2 -36.46 4.77 -11.73
C TYR A 2 -36.13 6.23 -11.40
N LYS A 3 -35.56 6.50 -10.23
CA LYS A 3 -35.21 7.88 -9.84
C LYS A 3 -33.84 8.23 -10.44
N PRO A 4 -33.71 9.36 -11.17
CA PRO A 4 -32.42 9.76 -11.78
C PRO A 4 -31.26 9.97 -10.77
N VAL A 5 -31.58 10.14 -9.50
CA VAL A 5 -30.59 10.24 -8.40
C VAL A 5 -29.78 8.94 -8.25
N ASP A 6 -30.39 7.80 -8.52
CA ASP A 6 -29.74 6.50 -8.38
C ASP A 6 -28.67 6.26 -9.46
N ALA A 7 -28.89 6.80 -10.67
CA ALA A 7 -27.94 6.68 -11.78
C ALA A 7 -26.65 7.49 -11.53
N GLN A 8 -26.76 8.69 -10.94
CA GLN A 8 -25.61 9.52 -10.59
C GLN A 8 -24.80 8.90 -9.45
N PHE A 9 -25.49 8.32 -8.47
CA PHE A 9 -24.86 7.62 -7.36
C PHE A 9 -24.10 6.37 -7.84
N GLN A 10 -24.73 5.58 -8.71
CA GLN A 10 -24.11 4.42 -9.33
C GLN A 10 -22.88 4.79 -10.18
N ALA A 11 -22.97 5.84 -11.00
CA ALA A 11 -21.85 6.32 -11.80
C ALA A 11 -20.64 6.76 -10.95
N ARG A 12 -20.90 7.42 -9.81
CA ARG A 12 -19.84 7.81 -8.87
C ARG A 12 -19.23 6.61 -8.13
N ALA A 13 -20.06 5.64 -7.77
CA ALA A 13 -19.59 4.39 -7.15
C ALA A 13 -18.75 3.57 -8.13
N MET A 14 -19.13 3.52 -9.40
CA MET A 14 -18.35 2.87 -10.46
C MET A 14 -16.99 3.53 -10.67
N ARG A 15 -16.90 4.86 -10.64
CA ARG A 15 -15.62 5.58 -10.73
C ARG A 15 -14.67 5.23 -9.58
N THR A 16 -15.18 5.20 -8.34
CA THR A 16 -14.39 4.82 -7.17
C THR A 16 -13.95 3.37 -7.27
N GLY A 17 -14.81 2.47 -7.72
CA GLY A 17 -14.49 1.07 -7.93
C GLY A 17 -13.40 0.87 -8.99
N THR A 18 -13.46 1.61 -10.11
CA THR A 18 -12.45 1.56 -11.18
C THR A 18 -11.08 2.06 -10.69
N VAL A 19 -11.05 3.17 -9.96
CA VAL A 19 -9.81 3.71 -9.39
C VAL A 19 -9.21 2.74 -8.37
N ALA A 20 -10.02 2.20 -7.47
CA ALA A 20 -9.58 1.21 -6.49
C ALA A 20 -9.02 -0.06 -7.15
N TRP A 21 -9.66 -0.53 -8.22
CA TRP A 21 -9.20 -1.67 -9.00
C TRP A 21 -7.86 -1.40 -9.70
N LEU A 22 -7.71 -0.22 -10.30
CA LEU A 22 -6.46 0.17 -10.96
C LEU A 22 -5.31 0.28 -9.94
N LEU A 23 -5.56 0.96 -8.81
CA LEU A 23 -4.57 1.10 -7.75
C LEU A 23 -4.17 -0.25 -7.15
N GLN A 24 -5.12 -1.19 -7.02
CA GLN A 24 -4.83 -2.55 -6.56
C GLN A 24 -3.88 -3.28 -7.52
N ARG A 25 -4.08 -3.16 -8.81
CA ARG A 25 -3.21 -3.78 -9.81
C ARG A 25 -1.83 -3.14 -9.86
N LEU A 26 -1.78 -1.81 -9.87
CA LEU A 26 -0.51 -1.08 -9.91
C LEU A 26 0.32 -1.34 -8.65
N SER A 27 -0.30 -1.28 -7.47
CA SER A 27 0.37 -1.61 -6.21
C SER A 27 0.84 -3.08 -6.19
N GLY A 28 0.05 -4.01 -6.69
CA GLY A 28 0.43 -5.42 -6.78
C GLY A 28 1.64 -5.66 -7.69
N ILE A 29 1.68 -5.03 -8.86
CA ILE A 29 2.83 -5.10 -9.78
C ILE A 29 4.08 -4.51 -9.11
N PHE A 30 3.94 -3.33 -8.51
CA PHE A 30 5.03 -2.67 -7.79
C PHE A 30 5.57 -3.56 -6.65
N LEU A 31 4.71 -4.11 -5.83
CA LEU A 31 5.09 -5.00 -4.72
C LEU A 31 5.72 -6.30 -5.20
N THR A 32 5.32 -6.82 -6.35
CA THR A 32 5.94 -8.00 -6.95
C THR A 32 7.38 -7.73 -7.36
N ILE A 33 7.63 -6.59 -8.02
CA ILE A 33 8.99 -6.16 -8.39
C ILE A 33 9.82 -5.93 -7.13
N TYR A 34 9.26 -5.23 -6.14
CA TYR A 34 9.92 -5.02 -4.85
C TYR A 34 10.28 -6.33 -4.17
N LEU A 35 9.38 -7.30 -4.13
CA LEU A 35 9.63 -8.60 -3.52
C LEU A 35 10.81 -9.32 -4.18
N MET A 36 10.94 -9.27 -5.51
CA MET A 36 12.07 -9.84 -6.23
C MET A 36 13.40 -9.19 -5.79
N VAL A 37 13.44 -7.87 -5.73
CA VAL A 37 14.62 -7.12 -5.26
C VAL A 37 14.90 -7.46 -3.79
N HIS A 38 13.89 -7.50 -2.96
CA HIS A 38 13.99 -7.80 -1.53
C HIS A 38 14.61 -9.19 -1.27
N ILE A 39 14.19 -10.21 -2.04
CA ILE A 39 14.77 -11.57 -1.94
C ILE A 39 16.25 -11.54 -2.30
N ILE A 40 16.65 -10.78 -3.33
CA ILE A 40 18.06 -10.66 -3.72
C ILE A 40 18.87 -9.95 -2.62
N VAL A 41 18.33 -8.89 -2.04
CA VAL A 41 18.97 -8.12 -0.96
C VAL A 41 19.17 -9.00 0.27
N ILE A 42 18.10 -9.65 0.76
CA ILE A 42 18.20 -10.56 1.91
C ILE A 42 19.11 -11.75 1.61
N GLY A 43 19.09 -12.24 0.36
CA GLY A 43 19.99 -13.30 -0.09
C GLY A 43 21.49 -12.97 0.05
N ASN A 44 21.86 -11.69 0.08
CA ASN A 44 23.24 -11.28 0.37
C ASN A 44 23.70 -11.61 1.79
N SER A 45 22.80 -11.77 2.74
CA SER A 45 23.14 -12.21 4.11
C SER A 45 23.85 -13.57 4.13
N VAL A 46 23.62 -14.41 3.10
CA VAL A 46 24.28 -15.71 2.94
C VAL A 46 25.76 -15.56 2.56
N ARG A 47 26.18 -14.41 2.06
CA ARG A 47 27.56 -14.13 1.64
C ARG A 47 28.48 -13.73 2.79
N GLY A 48 27.94 -13.49 3.99
CA GLY A 48 28.65 -13.09 5.18
C GLY A 48 28.21 -11.72 5.71
N GLU A 49 28.65 -11.45 6.93
CA GLU A 49 28.30 -10.26 7.68
C GLU A 49 28.74 -8.98 6.96
N ASP A 50 29.99 -8.92 6.49
CA ASP A 50 30.55 -7.74 5.81
C ASP A 50 29.73 -7.35 4.57
N ALA A 51 29.36 -8.34 3.74
CA ALA A 51 28.58 -8.08 2.52
C ALA A 51 27.13 -7.62 2.82
N PHE A 52 26.61 -8.03 3.95
CA PHE A 52 25.28 -7.59 4.41
C PHE A 52 25.32 -6.18 5.01
N ASP A 53 26.36 -5.89 5.80
CA ASP A 53 26.55 -4.57 6.42
C ASP A 53 26.80 -3.47 5.36
N ASP A 54 27.64 -3.74 4.35
CA ASP A 54 27.83 -2.82 3.21
C ASP A 54 26.50 -2.50 2.49
N LEU A 55 25.62 -3.48 2.45
CA LEU A 55 24.30 -3.30 1.84
C LEU A 55 23.36 -2.51 2.72
N LEU A 56 23.36 -2.74 4.04
CA LEU A 56 22.59 -2.00 5.02
C LEU A 56 22.97 -0.51 5.04
N GLU A 57 24.27 -0.19 4.96
CA GLU A 57 24.74 1.20 4.88
C GLU A 57 24.11 1.96 3.70
N LEU A 58 23.88 1.30 2.58
CA LEU A 58 23.17 1.89 1.44
C LEU A 58 21.73 2.28 1.78
N PHE A 59 21.06 1.52 2.66
CA PHE A 59 19.69 1.77 3.09
C PHE A 59 19.56 2.79 4.24
N GLU A 60 20.65 3.18 4.90
CA GLU A 60 20.66 4.23 5.91
C GLU A 60 20.54 5.64 5.32
N ASN A 61 20.61 5.78 4.00
CA ASN A 61 20.40 7.05 3.33
C ASN A 61 18.96 7.56 3.58
N PRO A 62 18.78 8.84 3.97
CA PRO A 62 17.46 9.43 4.24
C PRO A 62 16.44 9.25 3.12
N LEU A 63 16.89 9.23 1.86
CA LEU A 63 16.01 8.96 0.71
C LEU A 63 15.46 7.54 0.75
N MET A 64 16.31 6.55 1.04
CA MET A 64 15.89 5.15 1.15
C MET A 64 14.91 4.93 2.30
N LEU A 65 15.14 5.57 3.43
CA LEU A 65 14.24 5.51 4.59
C LEU A 65 12.85 6.08 4.27
N VAL A 66 12.77 7.16 3.49
CA VAL A 66 11.48 7.71 3.01
C VAL A 66 10.81 6.77 2.03
N LEU A 67 11.58 6.14 1.14
CA LEU A 67 11.07 5.14 0.20
C LEU A 67 10.54 3.90 0.94
N ASP A 68 11.22 3.44 1.99
CA ASP A 68 10.77 2.34 2.82
C ASP A 68 9.47 2.67 3.57
N ALA A 69 9.36 3.89 4.11
CA ALA A 69 8.11 4.35 4.71
C ALA A 69 6.96 4.39 3.68
N GLY A 70 7.25 4.85 2.46
CA GLY A 70 6.32 4.84 1.34
C GLY A 70 5.88 3.41 0.97
N LEU A 71 6.82 2.48 0.98
CA LEU A 71 6.54 1.06 0.75
C LEU A 71 5.58 0.49 1.79
N VAL A 72 5.79 0.79 3.08
CA VAL A 72 4.88 0.36 4.16
C VAL A 72 3.46 0.89 3.91
N GLY A 73 3.32 2.14 3.46
CA GLY A 73 2.04 2.72 3.05
C GLY A 73 1.38 1.97 1.88
N ILE A 74 2.17 1.62 0.86
CA ILE A 74 1.69 0.85 -0.31
C ILE A 74 1.24 -0.55 0.10
N VAL A 75 2.00 -1.23 0.95
CA VAL A 75 1.63 -2.56 1.49
C VAL A 75 0.33 -2.47 2.27
N ALA A 76 0.19 -1.48 3.15
CA ALA A 76 -1.02 -1.28 3.94
C ALA A 76 -2.23 -1.02 3.04
N PHE A 77 -2.12 -0.14 2.05
CA PHE A 77 -3.19 0.13 1.09
C PHE A 77 -3.56 -1.12 0.28
N HIS A 78 -2.57 -1.81 -0.27
CA HIS A 78 -2.78 -3.02 -1.07
C HIS A 78 -3.49 -4.11 -0.28
N ALA A 79 -3.07 -4.34 0.96
CA ALA A 79 -3.68 -5.33 1.85
C ALA A 79 -5.13 -4.95 2.20
N LEU A 80 -5.37 -3.73 2.64
CA LEU A 80 -6.70 -3.27 3.05
C LEU A 80 -7.68 -3.22 1.87
N ASN A 81 -7.24 -2.72 0.72
CA ASN A 81 -8.06 -2.71 -0.48
C ASN A 81 -8.28 -4.13 -1.03
N GLY A 82 -7.30 -5.02 -0.87
CA GLY A 82 -7.45 -6.45 -1.19
C GLY A 82 -8.50 -7.12 -0.32
N ILE A 83 -8.51 -6.88 0.99
CA ILE A 83 -9.56 -7.37 1.90
C ILE A 83 -10.93 -6.84 1.46
N ARG A 84 -11.01 -5.57 1.11
CA ARG A 84 -12.24 -4.97 0.58
C ARG A 84 -12.75 -5.72 -0.66
N LEU A 85 -11.87 -6.05 -1.61
CA LEU A 85 -12.23 -6.80 -2.81
C LEU A 85 -12.73 -8.21 -2.47
N ILE A 86 -12.08 -8.90 -1.54
CA ILE A 86 -12.51 -10.23 -1.07
C ILE A 86 -13.91 -10.14 -0.44
N LEU A 87 -14.17 -9.13 0.38
CA LEU A 87 -15.50 -8.92 0.97
C LEU A 87 -16.57 -8.71 -0.11
N PHE A 88 -16.24 -8.01 -1.19
CA PHE A 88 -17.17 -7.80 -2.31
C PHE A 88 -17.42 -9.07 -3.12
N ASP A 89 -16.41 -9.91 -3.32
CA ASP A 89 -16.58 -11.22 -3.94
C ASP A 89 -17.50 -12.13 -3.11
N LEU A 90 -17.51 -11.94 -1.79
CA LEU A 90 -18.43 -12.61 -0.89
C LEU A 90 -19.80 -11.90 -0.74
N ALA A 91 -20.06 -10.89 -1.57
CA ALA A 91 -21.25 -10.03 -1.52
C ALA A 91 -21.47 -9.30 -0.18
N ILE A 92 -20.39 -9.08 0.59
CA ILE A 92 -20.41 -8.39 1.88
C ILE A 92 -20.04 -6.93 1.67
N GLY A 93 -20.88 -6.00 2.16
CA GLY A 93 -20.57 -4.57 2.21
C GLY A 93 -20.62 -3.85 0.86
N LEU A 94 -21.21 -4.43 -0.19
CA LEU A 94 -21.35 -3.82 -1.52
C LEU A 94 -21.98 -2.42 -1.49
N ARG A 95 -22.86 -2.18 -0.53
CA ARG A 95 -23.51 -0.86 -0.30
C ARG A 95 -22.51 0.21 0.14
N TYR A 96 -21.43 -0.18 0.78
CA TYR A 96 -20.45 0.72 1.41
C TYR A 96 -19.13 0.84 0.63
N GLN A 97 -19.12 0.53 -0.65
CA GLN A 97 -17.91 0.50 -1.49
C GLN A 97 -17.04 1.75 -1.36
N LYS A 98 -17.67 2.93 -1.44
CA LYS A 98 -16.97 4.22 -1.35
C LYS A 98 -16.41 4.46 0.05
N VAL A 99 -17.17 4.15 1.09
CA VAL A 99 -16.76 4.33 2.49
C VAL A 99 -15.59 3.41 2.82
N LEU A 100 -15.68 2.14 2.44
CA LEU A 100 -14.62 1.15 2.65
C LEU A 100 -13.32 1.52 1.91
N PHE A 101 -13.42 2.04 0.69
CA PHE A 101 -12.26 2.54 -0.05
C PHE A 101 -11.58 3.70 0.69
N TRP A 102 -12.34 4.69 1.15
CA TRP A 102 -11.78 5.84 1.87
C TRP A 102 -11.20 5.45 3.22
N ILE A 103 -11.83 4.52 3.94
CA ILE A 103 -11.26 3.98 5.19
C ILE A 103 -9.91 3.32 4.91
N ALA A 104 -9.82 2.46 3.90
CA ALA A 104 -8.57 1.81 3.51
C ALA A 104 -7.49 2.84 3.14
N PHE A 105 -7.86 3.86 2.37
CA PHE A 105 -6.95 4.92 1.96
C PHE A 105 -6.45 5.76 3.14
N ILE A 106 -7.35 6.17 4.03
CA ILE A 106 -7.01 6.98 5.23
C ILE A 106 -6.12 6.17 6.18
N VAL A 107 -6.42 4.89 6.41
CA VAL A 107 -5.59 4.03 7.26
C VAL A 107 -4.20 3.84 6.63
N ALA A 108 -4.11 3.59 5.33
CA ALA A 108 -2.83 3.49 4.64
C ALA A 108 -2.02 4.78 4.72
N LEU A 109 -2.67 5.93 4.57
CA LEU A 109 -2.04 7.25 4.72
C LEU A 109 -1.55 7.48 6.16
N ALA A 110 -2.33 7.11 7.17
CA ALA A 110 -1.94 7.19 8.58
C ALA A 110 -0.72 6.30 8.88
N VAL A 111 -0.69 5.08 8.33
CA VAL A 111 0.46 4.17 8.46
C VAL A 111 1.70 4.76 7.77
N PHE A 112 1.56 5.33 6.59
CA PHE A 112 2.66 6.02 5.89
C PHE A 112 3.22 7.19 6.70
N ILE A 113 2.37 8.07 7.21
CA ILE A 113 2.78 9.22 8.02
C ILE A 113 3.44 8.74 9.33
N GLY A 114 2.84 7.76 10.00
CA GLY A 114 3.39 7.19 11.24
C GLY A 114 4.76 6.56 11.01
N SER A 115 4.95 5.83 9.92
CA SER A 115 6.24 5.24 9.53
C SER A 115 7.29 6.32 9.24
N THR A 116 6.90 7.39 8.54
CA THR A 116 7.80 8.51 8.23
C THR A 116 8.24 9.24 9.50
N VAL A 117 7.32 9.46 10.44
CA VAL A 117 7.63 10.09 11.74
C VAL A 117 8.54 9.19 12.57
N ALA A 118 8.25 7.89 12.62
CA ALA A 118 9.10 6.94 13.36
C ALA A 118 10.54 6.91 12.81
N VAL A 119 10.68 6.83 11.50
CA VAL A 119 11.98 6.87 10.81
C VAL A 119 12.73 8.18 11.12
N ARG A 120 12.03 9.32 11.03
CA ARG A 120 12.63 10.62 11.35
C ARG A 120 13.16 10.68 12.79
N ASN A 121 12.43 10.13 13.74
CA ASN A 121 12.86 10.13 15.15
C ASN A 121 14.10 9.24 15.35
N ILE A 122 14.16 8.09 14.66
CA ILE A 122 15.33 7.20 14.70
C ILE A 122 16.60 7.89 14.13
N ILE A 123 16.45 8.72 13.09
CA ILE A 123 17.59 9.43 12.48
C ILE A 123 18.04 10.63 13.34
N ALA A 124 17.11 11.23 14.10
CA ALA A 124 17.38 12.44 14.89
C ALA A 124 18.06 12.16 16.25
N ASP A 125 18.02 10.91 16.72
CA ASP A 125 18.70 10.43 17.93
C ASP A 125 20.11 9.92 17.61
#